data_d0c6480b83ee6246236ff4a04bced46c
#
_entry.id   d0c6480b83ee6246236ff4a04bced46c
#
_cell.length_a   1.000
_cell.length_b   1.000
_cell.length_c   1.000
_cell.angle_alpha   90.00
_cell.angle_beta   90.00
_cell.angle_gamma   90.00
#
_symmetry.space_group_name_H-M   'P 1'
#
loop_
_entity.id
_entity.type
_entity.pdbx_description
1 polymer ?
#
loop_
_entity_poly.entity_id
_entity_poly.type
_entity_poly.pdbx_seq_one_letter_code
_entity_poly.pdbx_strand_id
1 'polypeptide(L)'
;HRLWEPLASKHRPPNEYIAKFSAPFNIAVALVTGGAGLSAFTGETAKDPRILALASKVRYVVNPNDPYPKAFTGHVRATLNDGRVVEERQPHIRGGAKEPLSRAEIENKFLGNCEYGGWGRARAQMFLDGVPKFFDGPLDLTALRD
;
A
#
# COMPACT_ATOMS: atom_id res chain seq x y z
N HIS A 1 -11.03 -0.23 14.27
CA HIS A 1 -10.80 -1.54 14.90
C HIS A 1 -10.54 -2.68 13.90
N ARG A 2 -11.26 -2.78 12.78
CA ARG A 2 -11.14 -3.92 11.84
C ARG A 2 -9.73 -4.20 11.29
N LEU A 3 -8.85 -3.22 11.22
CA LEU A 3 -7.46 -3.39 10.76
C LEU A 3 -6.52 -3.85 11.89
N TRP A 4 -6.93 -3.70 13.14
CA TRP A 4 -6.11 -3.97 14.33
C TRP A 4 -6.59 -5.15 15.17
N GLU A 5 -7.88 -5.46 15.12
CA GLU A 5 -8.49 -6.46 15.99
C GLU A 5 -9.08 -7.65 15.21
N PRO A 6 -9.04 -8.85 15.80
CA PRO A 6 -8.27 -9.25 16.98
C PRO A 6 -6.76 -9.23 16.68
N LEU A 7 -5.96 -8.64 17.59
CA LEU A 7 -4.53 -8.36 17.34
C LEU A 7 -3.72 -9.61 16.99
N ALA A 8 -3.96 -10.73 17.64
CA ALA A 8 -3.25 -11.98 17.37
C ALA A 8 -3.39 -12.45 15.92
N SER A 9 -4.60 -12.38 15.35
CA SER A 9 -4.83 -12.74 13.95
C SER A 9 -4.29 -11.70 12.96
N LYS A 10 -4.11 -10.44 13.42
CA LYS A 10 -3.50 -9.39 12.62
C LYS A 10 -1.99 -9.50 12.56
N HIS A 11 -1.35 -10.00 13.60
CA HIS A 11 0.08 -10.30 13.59
C HIS A 11 0.42 -11.46 12.65
N ARG A 12 -0.50 -12.40 12.46
CA ARG A 12 -0.30 -13.59 11.63
C ARG A 12 -1.54 -13.87 10.78
N PRO A 13 -1.75 -13.07 9.72
CA PRO A 13 -2.90 -13.28 8.84
C PRO A 13 -2.83 -14.65 8.17
N PRO A 14 -3.97 -15.36 8.00
CA PRO A 14 -4.00 -16.72 7.49
C PRO A 14 -3.67 -16.83 5.98
N ASN A 15 -3.80 -15.73 5.24
CA ASN A 15 -3.50 -15.69 3.80
C ASN A 15 -3.22 -14.24 3.33
N GLU A 16 -2.78 -14.11 2.07
CA GLU A 16 -2.43 -12.84 1.44
C GLU A 16 -3.60 -11.86 1.32
N TYR A 17 -4.83 -12.37 1.17
CA TYR A 17 -6.01 -11.51 1.10
C TYR A 17 -6.29 -10.85 2.45
N ILE A 18 -6.31 -11.64 3.52
CA ILE A 18 -6.54 -11.14 4.89
C ILE A 18 -5.37 -10.26 5.36
N ALA A 19 -4.15 -10.52 4.87
CA ALA A 19 -2.98 -9.69 5.15
C ALA A 19 -3.19 -8.21 4.76
N LYS A 20 -3.90 -7.93 3.68
CA LYS A 20 -4.25 -6.56 3.24
C LYS A 20 -5.06 -5.78 4.29
N PHE A 21 -5.77 -6.49 5.16
CA PHE A 21 -6.60 -5.93 6.22
C PHE A 21 -5.96 -6.05 7.61
N SER A 22 -4.65 -6.15 7.65
CA SER A 22 -3.87 -6.18 8.89
C SER A 22 -2.91 -4.98 8.95
N ALA A 23 -3.16 -4.01 9.83
CA ALA A 23 -2.25 -2.89 9.99
C ALA A 23 -0.86 -3.33 10.50
N PRO A 24 -0.70 -4.26 11.47
CA PRO A 24 0.60 -4.79 11.85
C PRO A 24 1.37 -5.41 10.68
N PHE A 25 0.70 -6.21 9.86
CA PHE A 25 1.32 -6.84 8.70
C PHE A 25 1.71 -5.81 7.63
N ASN A 26 0.84 -4.84 7.35
CA ASN A 26 1.10 -3.78 6.37
C ASN A 26 2.33 -2.94 6.75
N ILE A 27 2.49 -2.60 8.03
CA ILE A 27 3.67 -1.90 8.54
C ILE A 27 4.91 -2.77 8.35
N ALA A 28 4.84 -4.05 8.74
CA ALA A 28 5.96 -4.97 8.65
C ALA A 28 6.39 -5.24 7.21
N VAL A 29 5.45 -5.51 6.30
CA VAL A 29 5.77 -5.76 4.89
C VAL A 29 6.40 -4.53 4.23
N ALA A 30 5.87 -3.33 4.50
CA ALA A 30 6.43 -2.10 3.97
C ALA A 30 7.88 -1.87 4.42
N LEU A 31 8.20 -2.15 5.69
CA LEU A 31 9.55 -2.01 6.22
C LEU A 31 10.53 -3.07 5.68
N VAL A 32 10.06 -4.30 5.42
CA VAL A 32 10.91 -5.39 4.92
C VAL A 32 11.11 -5.33 3.40
N THR A 33 10.07 -4.93 2.65
CA THR A 33 10.09 -4.97 1.16
C THR A 33 10.24 -3.60 0.52
N GLY A 34 10.18 -2.53 1.31
CA GLY A 34 10.24 -1.14 0.81
C GLY A 34 8.91 -0.59 0.31
N GLY A 35 7.80 -1.34 0.45
CA GLY A 35 6.48 -0.88 0.04
C GLY A 35 5.36 -1.85 0.40
N ALA A 36 4.12 -1.42 0.21
CA ALA A 36 2.92 -2.22 0.44
C ALA A 36 1.98 -2.18 -0.79
N GLY A 37 2.56 -2.25 -1.99
CA GLY A 37 1.80 -2.41 -3.24
C GLY A 37 1.23 -3.82 -3.40
N LEU A 38 0.51 -4.08 -4.49
CA LEU A 38 -0.13 -5.39 -4.72
C LEU A 38 0.87 -6.56 -4.69
N SER A 39 2.06 -6.37 -5.26
CA SER A 39 3.13 -7.38 -5.28
C SER A 39 3.68 -7.74 -3.90
N ALA A 40 3.43 -6.91 -2.88
CA ALA A 40 3.85 -7.19 -1.52
C ALA A 40 2.91 -8.16 -0.77
N PHE A 41 1.75 -8.48 -1.34
CA PHE A 41 0.74 -9.36 -0.73
C PHE A 41 0.62 -10.67 -1.52
N THR A 42 1.58 -11.55 -1.32
CA THR A 42 1.62 -12.89 -1.92
C THR A 42 1.55 -13.96 -0.84
N GLY A 43 1.27 -15.21 -1.25
CA GLY A 43 1.30 -16.34 -0.33
C GLY A 43 2.67 -16.56 0.33
N GLU A 44 3.76 -16.14 -0.32
CA GLU A 44 5.12 -16.19 0.22
C GLU A 44 5.33 -15.11 1.29
N THR A 45 4.99 -13.85 1.00
CA THR A 45 5.13 -12.75 1.96
C THR A 45 4.26 -12.95 3.19
N ALA A 46 3.05 -13.52 3.02
CA ALA A 46 2.16 -13.85 4.14
C ALA A 46 2.75 -14.88 5.10
N LYS A 47 3.76 -15.63 4.67
CA LYS A 47 4.46 -16.66 5.45
C LYS A 47 5.91 -16.30 5.78
N ASP A 48 6.41 -15.15 5.29
CA ASP A 48 7.82 -14.75 5.50
C ASP A 48 8.06 -14.53 7.01
N PRO A 49 8.98 -15.30 7.62
CA PRO A 49 9.24 -15.22 9.06
C PRO A 49 9.77 -13.86 9.49
N ARG A 50 10.47 -13.10 8.63
CA ARG A 50 10.97 -11.77 8.93
C ARG A 50 9.81 -10.78 9.07
N ILE A 51 8.84 -10.85 8.16
CA ILE A 51 7.63 -10.01 8.18
C ILE A 51 6.79 -10.36 9.39
N LEU A 52 6.55 -11.66 9.65
CA LEU A 52 5.75 -12.11 10.78
C LEU A 52 6.40 -11.77 12.13
N ALA A 53 7.73 -11.88 12.24
CA ALA A 53 8.47 -11.50 13.43
C ALA A 53 8.38 -9.99 13.70
N LEU A 54 8.42 -9.16 12.66
CA LEU A 54 8.26 -7.72 12.81
C LEU A 54 6.81 -7.35 13.11
N ALA A 55 5.84 -7.92 12.41
CA ALA A 55 4.42 -7.72 12.65
C ALA A 55 4.05 -8.02 14.11
N SER A 56 4.62 -9.07 14.71
CA SER A 56 4.36 -9.45 16.11
C SER A 56 4.81 -8.39 17.13
N LYS A 57 5.72 -7.51 16.76
CA LYS A 57 6.20 -6.39 17.60
C LYS A 57 5.32 -5.15 17.51
N VAL A 58 4.49 -5.05 16.48
CA VAL A 58 3.65 -3.87 16.26
C VAL A 58 2.51 -3.84 17.29
N ARG A 59 2.32 -2.70 17.90
CA ARG A 59 1.23 -2.41 18.84
C ARG A 59 0.53 -1.14 18.40
N TYR A 60 -0.72 -0.99 18.72
CA TYR A 60 -1.41 0.28 18.53
C TYR A 60 -1.70 0.96 19.86
N VAL A 61 -1.74 2.27 19.82
CA VAL A 61 -2.17 3.12 20.93
C VAL A 61 -3.34 3.96 20.43
N VAL A 62 -4.45 3.92 21.16
CA VAL A 62 -5.62 4.74 20.81
C VAL A 62 -5.29 6.19 21.14
N ASN A 63 -5.38 7.06 20.14
CA ASN A 63 -5.29 8.50 20.32
C ASN A 63 -6.70 9.09 20.41
N PRO A 64 -7.14 9.57 21.58
CA PRO A 64 -8.50 10.14 21.75
C PRO A 64 -8.70 11.43 20.95
N ASN A 65 -7.62 12.08 20.53
CA ASN A 65 -7.65 13.32 19.75
C ASN A 65 -7.49 13.08 18.23
N ASP A 66 -7.53 11.82 17.79
CA ASP A 66 -7.48 11.50 16.35
C ASP A 66 -8.72 12.07 15.65
N PRO A 67 -8.56 12.78 14.52
CA PRO A 67 -9.67 13.46 13.85
C PRO A 67 -10.60 12.51 13.08
N TYR A 68 -10.36 11.20 13.09
CA TYR A 68 -11.24 10.23 12.43
C TYR A 68 -12.70 10.34 12.94
N PRO A 69 -13.71 10.30 12.07
CA PRO A 69 -13.69 10.04 10.62
C PRO A 69 -13.55 11.29 9.73
N LYS A 70 -13.36 12.49 10.29
CA LYS A 70 -13.24 13.74 9.50
C LYS A 70 -11.96 13.78 8.67
N ALA A 71 -10.89 13.13 9.16
CA ALA A 71 -9.65 12.94 8.44
C ALA A 71 -9.09 11.53 8.71
N PHE A 72 -8.29 11.04 7.77
CA PHE A 72 -7.54 9.78 7.92
C PHE A 72 -6.08 10.14 8.10
N THR A 73 -5.56 9.89 9.29
CA THR A 73 -4.17 10.17 9.67
C THR A 73 -3.38 8.88 9.77
N GLY A 74 -2.07 8.98 9.63
CA GLY A 74 -1.12 7.91 9.94
C GLY A 74 -0.12 8.37 10.98
N HIS A 75 0.24 7.51 11.92
CA HIS A 75 1.29 7.78 12.88
C HIS A 75 1.97 6.47 13.24
N VAL A 76 3.27 6.39 12.99
CA VAL A 76 4.10 5.25 13.34
C VAL A 76 5.29 5.75 14.15
N ARG A 77 5.56 5.08 15.27
CA ARG A 77 6.75 5.28 16.08
C ARG A 77 7.46 3.94 16.26
N ALA A 78 8.76 3.91 15.98
CA ALA A 78 9.59 2.72 16.14
C ALA A 78 10.75 3.00 17.06
N THR A 79 11.01 2.08 17.99
CA THR A 79 12.23 2.05 18.80
C THR A 79 13.19 1.06 18.15
N LEU A 80 14.36 1.54 17.74
CA LEU A 80 15.39 0.74 17.11
C LEU A 80 16.18 -0.07 18.17
N ASN A 81 16.97 -1.06 17.70
CA ASN A 81 17.75 -1.92 18.60
C ASN A 81 18.83 -1.16 19.39
N ASP A 82 19.27 -0.01 18.91
CA ASP A 82 20.23 0.88 19.56
C ASP A 82 19.57 1.88 20.52
N GLY A 83 18.25 1.78 20.72
CA GLY A 83 17.46 2.64 21.61
C GLY A 83 16.98 3.94 20.96
N ARG A 84 17.41 4.27 19.74
CA ARG A 84 16.88 5.45 19.03
C ARG A 84 15.41 5.27 18.72
N VAL A 85 14.67 6.38 18.80
CA VAL A 85 13.26 6.43 18.42
C VAL A 85 13.14 7.19 17.11
N VAL A 86 12.47 6.60 16.15
CA VAL A 86 12.08 7.23 14.88
C VAL A 86 10.55 7.32 14.84
N GLU A 87 10.05 8.42 14.35
CA GLU A 87 8.62 8.71 14.32
C GLU A 87 8.25 9.37 12.99
N GLU A 88 7.15 8.91 12.40
CA GLU A 88 6.60 9.46 11.18
C GLU A 88 5.11 9.73 11.36
N ARG A 89 4.68 10.89 10.91
CA ARG A 89 3.29 11.35 10.98
C ARG A 89 2.80 11.76 9.59
N GLN A 90 1.68 11.20 9.22
CA GLN A 90 0.96 11.50 8.00
C GLN A 90 -0.36 12.18 8.35
N PRO A 91 -0.43 13.52 8.35
CA PRO A 91 -1.62 14.26 8.79
C PRO A 91 -2.79 14.17 7.80
N HIS A 92 -2.51 13.85 6.54
CA HIS A 92 -3.52 13.73 5.50
C HIS A 92 -3.36 12.42 4.74
N ILE A 93 -4.46 11.85 4.28
CA ILE A 93 -4.41 10.67 3.42
C ILE A 93 -3.67 10.99 2.12
N ARG A 94 -2.65 10.21 1.81
CA ARG A 94 -1.91 10.34 0.57
C ARG A 94 -2.80 10.00 -0.63
N GLY A 95 -2.77 10.84 -1.65
CA GLY A 95 -3.70 10.79 -2.79
C GLY A 95 -5.01 11.54 -2.56
N GLY A 96 -5.21 12.14 -1.39
CA GLY A 96 -6.33 13.02 -1.11
C GLY A 96 -6.10 14.46 -1.55
N ALA A 97 -7.12 15.31 -1.43
CA ALA A 97 -7.06 16.70 -1.89
C ALA A 97 -5.96 17.55 -1.23
N LYS A 98 -5.58 17.23 0.01
CA LYS A 98 -4.53 17.96 0.76
C LYS A 98 -3.12 17.39 0.53
N GLU A 99 -3.01 16.20 -0.04
CA GLU A 99 -1.77 15.53 -0.35
C GLU A 99 -1.94 14.68 -1.62
N PRO A 100 -2.13 15.33 -2.77
CA PRO A 100 -2.35 14.65 -4.04
C PRO A 100 -1.12 13.84 -4.46
N LEU A 101 -1.36 12.74 -5.17
CA LEU A 101 -0.30 12.04 -5.87
C LEU A 101 0.15 12.87 -7.07
N SER A 102 1.45 12.88 -7.32
CA SER A 102 1.99 13.38 -8.58
C SER A 102 1.55 12.49 -9.74
N ARG A 103 1.60 13.04 -10.96
CA ARG A 103 1.31 12.26 -12.17
C ARG A 103 2.20 11.01 -12.26
N ALA A 104 3.49 11.16 -12.00
CA ALA A 104 4.44 10.05 -12.03
C ALA A 104 4.08 8.93 -11.03
N GLU A 105 3.59 9.27 -9.84
CA GLU A 105 3.15 8.28 -8.85
C GLU A 105 1.89 7.53 -9.31
N ILE A 106 0.95 8.24 -9.95
CA ILE A 106 -0.26 7.63 -10.52
C ILE A 106 0.12 6.68 -11.66
N GLU A 107 0.99 7.11 -12.58
CA GLU A 107 1.48 6.31 -13.70
C GLU A 107 2.24 5.07 -13.21
N ASN A 108 3.14 5.22 -12.25
CA ASN A 108 3.86 4.10 -11.65
C ASN A 108 2.92 3.10 -10.97
N LYS A 109 1.90 3.58 -10.28
CA LYS A 109 0.86 2.71 -9.70
C LYS A 109 0.09 1.97 -10.77
N PHE A 110 -0.28 2.64 -11.85
CA PHE A 110 -0.97 2.01 -12.99
C PHE A 110 -0.10 0.91 -13.61
N LEU A 111 1.16 1.22 -13.94
CA LEU A 111 2.11 0.26 -14.51
C LEU A 111 2.30 -0.96 -13.62
N GLY A 112 2.51 -0.76 -12.33
CA GLY A 112 2.65 -1.85 -11.36
C GLY A 112 1.40 -2.73 -11.24
N ASN A 113 0.20 -2.14 -11.33
CA ASN A 113 -1.05 -2.88 -11.34
C ASN A 113 -1.23 -3.70 -12.62
N CYS A 114 -0.84 -3.15 -13.77
CA CYS A 114 -0.86 -3.84 -15.06
C CYS A 114 0.09 -5.04 -15.06
N GLU A 115 1.32 -4.84 -14.59
CA GLU A 115 2.30 -5.93 -14.44
C GLU A 115 1.79 -7.03 -13.51
N TYR A 116 1.23 -6.68 -12.37
CA TYR A 116 0.62 -7.64 -11.45
C TYR A 116 -0.54 -8.40 -12.07
N GLY A 117 -1.35 -7.74 -12.90
CA GLY A 117 -2.44 -8.34 -13.66
C GLY A 117 -2.01 -9.12 -14.92
N GLY A 118 -0.71 -9.24 -15.19
CA GLY A 118 -0.20 -9.98 -16.35
C GLY A 118 -0.25 -9.21 -17.67
N TRP A 119 -0.51 -7.90 -17.63
CA TRP A 119 -0.68 -7.11 -18.86
C TRP A 119 0.64 -6.70 -19.53
N GLY A 120 1.75 -6.86 -18.86
CA GLY A 120 3.08 -6.49 -19.34
C GLY A 120 3.30 -4.98 -19.42
N ARG A 121 4.52 -4.56 -19.03
CA ARG A 121 4.87 -3.13 -18.91
C ARG A 121 4.82 -2.37 -20.24
N ALA A 122 5.28 -3.00 -21.34
CA ALA A 122 5.31 -2.35 -22.64
C ALA A 122 3.90 -1.97 -23.13
N ARG A 123 2.94 -2.89 -22.98
CA ARG A 123 1.53 -2.66 -23.33
C ARG A 123 0.90 -1.58 -22.45
N ALA A 124 1.16 -1.64 -21.15
CA ALA A 124 0.69 -0.63 -20.23
C ALA A 124 1.26 0.76 -20.51
N GLN A 125 2.53 0.85 -20.92
CA GLN A 125 3.16 2.11 -21.31
C GLN A 125 2.53 2.68 -22.59
N MET A 126 2.30 1.83 -23.61
CA MET A 126 1.62 2.25 -24.83
C MET A 126 0.22 2.82 -24.56
N PHE A 127 -0.52 2.23 -23.60
CA PHE A 127 -1.80 2.78 -23.15
C PHE A 127 -1.64 4.16 -22.49
N LEU A 128 -0.69 4.33 -21.58
CA LEU A 128 -0.41 5.62 -20.93
C LEU A 128 -0.06 6.71 -21.94
N ASP A 129 0.75 6.39 -22.94
CA ASP A 129 1.15 7.34 -23.99
C ASP A 129 -0.05 7.76 -24.87
N GLY A 130 -1.07 6.90 -24.96
CA GLY A 130 -2.33 7.18 -25.65
C GLY A 130 -3.33 8.02 -24.85
N VAL A 131 -3.26 8.00 -23.50
CA VAL A 131 -4.25 8.68 -22.64
C VAL A 131 -4.49 10.15 -22.96
N PRO A 132 -3.46 10.98 -23.26
CA PRO A 132 -3.69 12.38 -23.65
C PRO A 132 -4.59 12.54 -24.87
N LYS A 133 -4.52 11.59 -25.80
CA LYS A 133 -5.30 11.61 -27.06
C LYS A 133 -6.77 11.22 -26.86
N PHE A 134 -7.16 10.70 -25.68
CA PHE A 134 -8.55 10.30 -25.41
C PHE A 134 -9.53 11.46 -25.44
N PHE A 135 -9.03 12.67 -25.26
CA PHE A 135 -9.82 13.89 -25.24
C PHE A 135 -9.76 14.66 -26.57
N ASP A 136 -8.91 14.22 -27.52
CA ASP A 136 -8.67 14.89 -28.78
C ASP A 136 -9.53 14.35 -29.93
N GLY A 137 -10.28 13.26 -29.70
CA GLY A 137 -11.13 12.62 -30.71
C GLY A 137 -11.40 11.14 -30.46
N PRO A 138 -11.98 10.42 -31.44
CA PRO A 138 -12.23 8.99 -31.31
C PRO A 138 -10.93 8.21 -31.10
N LEU A 139 -10.87 7.37 -30.07
CA LEU A 139 -9.73 6.52 -29.79
C LEU A 139 -9.96 5.12 -30.37
N ASP A 140 -9.00 4.63 -31.12
CA ASP A 140 -8.96 3.22 -31.50
C ASP A 140 -8.38 2.38 -30.34
N LEU A 141 -9.26 1.64 -29.67
CA LEU A 141 -8.90 0.74 -28.59
C LEU A 141 -8.62 -0.69 -29.05
N THR A 142 -8.60 -0.94 -30.37
CA THR A 142 -8.45 -2.29 -30.93
C THR A 142 -7.15 -2.95 -30.47
N ALA A 143 -6.06 -2.17 -30.41
CA ALA A 143 -4.76 -2.64 -29.92
C ALA A 143 -4.73 -3.03 -28.42
N LEU A 144 -5.79 -2.75 -27.66
CA LEU A 144 -5.91 -3.10 -26.25
C LEU A 144 -6.72 -4.39 -26.01
N ARG A 145 -7.29 -4.98 -27.06
CA ARG A 145 -8.20 -6.13 -26.96
C ARG A 145 -7.50 -7.50 -26.94
N ASP A 146 -6.24 -7.57 -27.38
CA ASP A 146 -5.48 -8.83 -27.55
C ASP A 146 -4.57 -9.12 -26.35
#